data_02361a92f8544574221cf25e728b5314
#
_entry.id   02361a92f8544574221cf25e728b5314
#
_cell.length_a   1.000
_cell.length_b   1.000
_cell.length_c   1.000
_cell.angle_alpha   90.00
_cell.angle_beta   90.00
_cell.angle_gamma   90.00
#
_symmetry.space_group_name_H-M   'P 1'
#
loop_
_entity.id
_entity.type
_entity.pdbx_description
1 polymer ?
#
loop_
_entity_poly.entity_id
_entity_poly.type
_entity_poly.pdbx_seq_one_letter_code
_entity_poly.pdbx_strand_id
1 'polypeptide(L)'
;VEPGDDIARLDLARLPAVTQVESTRFVPVTFRHGHRSERSLIRGYDGRAVLYRVVDAENHATTLEGMGLVITDRLADKLGMRVGDTLLAEVEEGRPRSVALTVGATVREMMGLNAYMDREALNRALGDGDLSSGYVLAVERGREEGLLEAIKSLPRVAGAFSKATMLRNMQEISARNVRIMSTILTLFASVI
;
A
#
# COMPACT_ATOMS: atom_id res chain seq x y z
N VAL A 1 -11.71 4.94 -2.72
CA VAL A 1 -12.27 3.70 -3.32
C VAL A 1 -13.10 3.05 -2.23
N GLU A 2 -14.40 2.89 -2.45
CA GLU A 2 -15.27 2.19 -1.49
C GLU A 2 -14.84 0.72 -1.43
N PRO A 3 -14.68 0.14 -0.23
CA PRO A 3 -14.37 -1.27 -0.07
C PRO A 3 -15.56 -2.12 -0.51
N GLY A 4 -15.28 -3.25 -1.11
CA GLY A 4 -16.29 -4.21 -1.55
C GLY A 4 -16.01 -5.61 -1.00
N ASP A 5 -17.02 -6.47 -1.08
CA ASP A 5 -16.89 -7.88 -0.73
C ASP A 5 -15.78 -8.55 -1.57
N ASP A 6 -15.05 -9.49 -0.99
CA ASP A 6 -13.91 -10.17 -1.62
C ASP A 6 -14.33 -11.12 -2.79
N ILE A 7 -15.59 -11.07 -3.21
CA ILE A 7 -16.13 -11.84 -4.35
C ILE A 7 -15.36 -11.54 -5.64
N ALA A 8 -14.95 -10.29 -5.85
CA ALA A 8 -14.19 -9.90 -7.04
C ALA A 8 -12.83 -10.64 -7.16
N ARG A 9 -12.26 -11.13 -6.06
CA ARG A 9 -11.06 -11.95 -6.07
C ARG A 9 -11.22 -13.23 -6.89
N LEU A 10 -12.38 -13.88 -6.79
CA LEU A 10 -12.67 -15.09 -7.55
C LEU A 10 -12.82 -14.83 -9.05
N ASP A 11 -13.41 -13.69 -9.41
CA ASP A 11 -13.55 -13.29 -10.81
C ASP A 11 -12.18 -12.95 -11.41
N LEU A 12 -11.34 -12.25 -10.67
CA LEU A 12 -9.97 -11.93 -11.07
C LEU A 12 -9.09 -13.18 -11.19
N ALA A 13 -9.25 -14.16 -10.29
CA ALA A 13 -8.51 -15.42 -10.34
C ALA A 13 -8.88 -16.30 -11.55
N ARG A 14 -10.05 -16.08 -12.16
CA ARG A 14 -10.49 -16.78 -13.39
C ARG A 14 -10.00 -16.15 -14.67
N LEU A 15 -9.44 -14.94 -14.61
CA LEU A 15 -8.94 -14.27 -15.80
C LEU A 15 -7.73 -15.04 -16.38
N PRO A 16 -7.67 -15.18 -17.70
CA PRO A 16 -6.53 -15.81 -18.36
C PRO A 16 -5.26 -15.02 -18.04
N ALA A 17 -4.18 -15.74 -17.81
CA ALA A 17 -2.86 -15.23 -17.44
C ALA A 17 -2.70 -14.76 -15.97
N VAL A 18 -3.72 -14.75 -15.15
CA VAL A 18 -3.60 -14.52 -13.70
C VAL A 18 -3.15 -15.80 -13.02
N THR A 19 -2.01 -15.75 -12.32
CA THR A 19 -1.44 -16.90 -11.61
C THR A 19 -1.69 -16.85 -10.11
N GLN A 20 -1.85 -15.65 -9.56
CA GLN A 20 -2.13 -15.44 -8.14
C GLN A 20 -2.88 -14.12 -7.93
N VAL A 21 -3.77 -14.10 -6.93
CA VAL A 21 -4.52 -12.91 -6.52
C VAL A 21 -4.41 -12.77 -5.00
N GLU A 22 -4.00 -11.61 -4.52
CA GLU A 22 -3.98 -11.26 -3.10
C GLU A 22 -4.84 -10.03 -2.86
N SER A 23 -5.68 -10.08 -1.83
CA SER A 23 -6.58 -9.00 -1.47
C SER A 23 -5.86 -7.95 -0.63
N THR A 24 -6.23 -6.69 -0.82
CA THR A 24 -5.70 -5.56 -0.05
C THR A 24 -6.81 -4.71 0.52
N ARG A 25 -6.56 -4.08 1.67
CA ARG A 25 -7.50 -3.17 2.34
C ARG A 25 -6.79 -1.87 2.70
N PHE A 26 -7.29 -0.75 2.20
CA PHE A 26 -6.73 0.57 2.47
C PHE A 26 -7.74 1.40 3.25
N VAL A 27 -7.36 1.82 4.45
CA VAL A 27 -8.24 2.56 5.37
C VAL A 27 -7.59 3.89 5.73
N PRO A 28 -8.14 5.02 5.22
CA PRO A 28 -7.68 6.34 5.63
C PRO A 28 -8.08 6.60 7.08
N VAL A 29 -7.11 7.04 7.87
CA VAL A 29 -7.28 7.27 9.31
C VAL A 29 -6.53 8.52 9.77
N THR A 30 -7.03 9.10 10.86
CA THR A 30 -6.25 9.99 11.71
C THR A 30 -5.87 9.24 12.99
N PHE A 31 -4.58 8.97 13.16
CA PHE A 31 -4.05 8.41 14.41
C PHE A 31 -3.95 9.46 15.49
N ARG A 32 -4.35 9.10 16.72
CA ARG A 32 -4.21 9.93 17.92
C ARG A 32 -3.51 9.17 19.02
N HIS A 33 -2.52 9.84 19.62
CA HIS A 33 -1.87 9.37 20.84
C HIS A 33 -1.58 10.57 21.76
N GLY A 34 -2.28 10.64 22.88
CA GLY A 34 -2.25 11.83 23.76
C GLY A 34 -2.69 13.09 23.01
N HIS A 35 -1.83 14.10 22.98
CA HIS A 35 -2.07 15.37 22.27
C HIS A 35 -1.58 15.38 20.81
N ARG A 36 -0.95 14.29 20.37
CA ARG A 36 -0.39 14.17 19.02
C ARG A 36 -1.39 13.49 18.09
N SER A 37 -1.41 13.96 16.84
CA SER A 37 -2.22 13.36 15.80
C SER A 37 -1.51 13.40 14.46
N GLU A 38 -1.67 12.35 13.64
CA GLU A 38 -1.13 12.26 12.29
C GLU A 38 -2.11 11.56 11.37
N ARG A 39 -2.31 12.14 10.20
CA ARG A 39 -3.12 11.53 9.16
C ARG A 39 -2.30 10.49 8.40
N SER A 40 -2.86 9.32 8.18
CA SER A 40 -2.17 8.21 7.56
C SER A 40 -3.15 7.27 6.83
N LEU A 41 -2.61 6.22 6.25
CA LEU A 41 -3.35 5.15 5.60
C LEU A 41 -2.93 3.82 6.20
N ILE A 42 -3.87 3.09 6.81
CA ILE A 42 -3.59 1.69 7.17
C ILE A 42 -3.69 0.85 5.92
N ARG A 43 -2.61 0.14 5.60
CA ARG A 43 -2.53 -0.79 4.49
C ARG A 43 -2.64 -2.21 5.02
N GLY A 44 -3.79 -2.83 4.79
CA GLY A 44 -4.08 -4.21 5.11
C GLY A 44 -3.65 -5.13 3.97
N TYR A 45 -2.79 -6.09 4.25
CA TYR A 45 -2.39 -7.15 3.35
C TYR A 45 -2.67 -8.49 4.01
N ASP A 46 -2.88 -9.54 3.24
CA ASP A 46 -3.02 -10.88 3.79
C ASP A 46 -1.75 -11.25 4.55
N GLY A 47 -1.87 -11.78 5.76
CA GLY A 47 -0.73 -12.03 6.66
C GLY A 47 0.33 -12.97 6.07
N ARG A 48 -0.08 -13.81 5.10
CA ARG A 48 0.78 -14.73 4.33
C ARG A 48 1.01 -14.28 2.89
N ALA A 49 0.81 -12.98 2.61
CA ALA A 49 1.00 -12.44 1.27
C ALA A 49 2.42 -12.72 0.75
N VAL A 50 2.50 -13.10 -0.51
CA VAL A 50 3.75 -13.38 -1.23
C VAL A 50 4.05 -12.28 -2.25
N LEU A 51 2.99 -11.72 -2.86
CA LEU A 51 3.11 -10.72 -3.93
C LEU A 51 3.48 -9.34 -3.39
N TYR A 52 3.02 -9.02 -2.19
CA TYR A 52 3.39 -7.80 -1.50
C TYR A 52 3.86 -8.11 -0.07
N ARG A 53 5.06 -7.66 0.26
CA ARG A 53 5.64 -7.78 1.60
C ARG A 53 6.08 -6.41 2.10
N VAL A 54 5.86 -6.15 3.36
CA VAL A 54 6.46 -5.01 4.05
C VAL A 54 7.93 -5.32 4.25
N VAL A 55 8.81 -4.51 3.68
CA VAL A 55 10.27 -4.69 3.74
C VAL A 55 10.88 -3.48 4.40
N ASP A 56 11.81 -3.69 5.30
CA ASP A 56 12.59 -2.63 5.91
C ASP A 56 13.70 -2.09 4.99
N ALA A 57 14.41 -1.08 5.45
CA ALA A 57 15.51 -0.47 4.70
C ALA A 57 16.69 -1.43 4.47
N GLU A 58 16.82 -2.48 5.28
CA GLU A 58 17.80 -3.55 5.20
C GLU A 58 17.31 -4.74 4.34
N ASN A 59 16.14 -4.61 3.70
CA ASN A 59 15.50 -5.62 2.85
C ASN A 59 15.03 -6.89 3.60
N HIS A 60 14.73 -6.79 4.89
CA HIS A 60 14.09 -7.86 5.63
C HIS A 60 12.57 -7.74 5.53
N ALA A 61 11.93 -8.85 5.21
CA ALA A 61 10.47 -8.91 5.16
C ALA A 61 9.87 -9.05 6.56
N THR A 62 8.92 -8.18 6.88
CA THR A 62 8.16 -8.23 8.13
C THR A 62 6.85 -8.96 7.89
N THR A 63 6.55 -9.99 8.69
CA THR A 63 5.23 -10.62 8.69
C THR A 63 4.21 -9.71 9.38
N LEU A 64 2.99 -9.71 8.87
CA LEU A 64 1.88 -8.97 9.48
C LEU A 64 0.97 -9.87 10.35
N GLU A 65 1.06 -11.19 10.16
CA GLU A 65 0.22 -12.16 10.87
C GLU A 65 0.46 -12.08 12.37
N GLY A 66 -0.57 -11.74 13.15
CA GLY A 66 -0.52 -11.67 14.60
C GLY A 66 0.26 -10.50 15.21
N MET A 67 0.85 -9.62 14.39
CA MET A 67 1.70 -8.52 14.88
C MET A 67 0.92 -7.29 15.35
N GLY A 68 -0.40 -7.21 15.13
CA GLY A 68 -1.15 -5.97 15.37
C GLY A 68 -0.81 -4.89 14.33
N LEU A 69 -0.76 -3.63 14.77
CA LEU A 69 -0.41 -2.52 13.89
C LEU A 69 1.12 -2.40 13.76
N VAL A 70 1.62 -2.45 12.55
CA VAL A 70 3.03 -2.19 12.21
C VAL A 70 3.11 -0.77 11.64
N ILE A 71 3.94 0.10 12.21
CA ILE A 71 4.10 1.49 11.77
C ILE A 71 5.54 1.80 11.42
N THR A 72 5.75 2.80 10.57
CA THR A 72 7.11 3.26 10.29
C THR A 72 7.71 3.96 11.50
N ASP A 73 9.04 3.87 11.69
CA ASP A 73 9.76 4.55 12.77
C ASP A 73 9.42 6.05 12.80
N ARG A 74 9.34 6.68 11.62
CA ARG A 74 8.96 8.10 11.51
C ARG A 74 7.56 8.40 12.03
N LEU A 75 6.59 7.51 11.81
CA LEU A 75 5.24 7.67 12.32
C LEU A 75 5.21 7.48 13.84
N ALA A 76 5.97 6.49 14.35
CA ALA A 76 6.16 6.25 15.77
C ALA A 76 6.74 7.48 16.46
N ASP A 77 7.81 8.07 15.92
CA ASP A 77 8.46 9.27 16.45
C ASP A 77 7.50 10.47 16.48
N LYS A 78 6.76 10.71 15.42
CA LYS A 78 5.79 11.81 15.34
C LYS A 78 4.68 11.68 16.39
N LEU A 79 4.17 10.48 16.57
CA LEU A 79 3.14 10.19 17.58
C LEU A 79 3.72 10.01 18.99
N GLY A 80 5.05 9.87 19.13
CA GLY A 80 5.72 9.60 20.40
C GLY A 80 5.38 8.23 20.95
N MET A 81 5.36 7.22 20.09
CA MET A 81 4.92 5.85 20.41
C MET A 81 6.07 4.86 20.36
N ARG A 82 5.86 3.75 21.06
CA ARG A 82 6.74 2.58 21.05
C ARG A 82 5.94 1.31 20.79
N VAL A 83 6.64 0.25 20.48
CA VAL A 83 6.03 -1.09 20.41
C VAL A 83 5.37 -1.43 21.75
N GLY A 84 4.16 -1.91 21.72
CA GLY A 84 3.31 -2.19 22.86
C GLY A 84 2.34 -1.06 23.25
N ASP A 85 2.55 0.17 22.76
CA ASP A 85 1.62 1.28 23.01
C ASP A 85 0.33 1.11 22.20
N THR A 86 -0.76 1.67 22.71
CA THR A 86 -2.06 1.69 22.03
C THR A 86 -2.40 3.10 21.56
N LEU A 87 -2.80 3.23 20.31
CA LEU A 87 -3.29 4.47 19.72
C LEU A 87 -4.77 4.36 19.38
N LEU A 88 -5.40 5.50 19.17
CA LEU A 88 -6.75 5.61 18.63
C LEU A 88 -6.67 5.92 17.12
N ALA A 89 -7.26 5.07 16.30
CA ALA A 89 -7.41 5.30 14.86
C ALA A 89 -8.83 5.81 14.59
N GLU A 90 -8.96 7.07 14.21
CA GLU A 90 -10.20 7.67 13.75
C GLU A 90 -10.34 7.37 12.25
N VAL A 91 -11.33 6.55 11.89
CA VAL A 91 -11.55 6.08 10.52
C VAL A 91 -12.26 7.18 9.72
N GLU A 92 -11.70 7.51 8.55
CA GLU A 92 -12.21 8.58 7.69
C GLU A 92 -13.10 8.06 6.55
N GLU A 93 -13.39 6.76 6.52
CA GLU A 93 -14.30 6.17 5.52
C GLU A 93 -15.60 5.69 6.16
N GLY A 94 -16.68 5.75 5.40
CA GLY A 94 -18.00 5.30 5.84
C GLY A 94 -18.55 6.09 7.03
N ARG A 95 -19.05 5.38 8.06
CA ARG A 95 -19.49 6.01 9.30
C ARG A 95 -18.29 6.37 10.17
N PRO A 96 -18.23 7.60 10.72
CA PRO A 96 -17.17 7.98 11.66
C PRO A 96 -17.11 6.99 12.82
N ARG A 97 -15.94 6.41 13.02
CA ARG A 97 -15.67 5.46 14.11
C ARG A 97 -14.22 5.54 14.54
N SER A 98 -13.96 5.19 15.78
CA SER A 98 -12.62 5.16 16.34
C SER A 98 -12.32 3.78 16.89
N VAL A 99 -11.14 3.28 16.60
CA VAL A 99 -10.70 1.94 17.00
C VAL A 99 -9.36 2.05 17.71
N ALA A 100 -9.24 1.37 18.85
CA ALA A 100 -7.97 1.25 19.55
C ALA A 100 -7.11 0.16 18.90
N LEU A 101 -5.89 0.52 18.49
CA LEU A 101 -4.94 -0.40 17.86
C LEU A 101 -3.62 -0.38 18.64
N THR A 102 -3.07 -1.57 18.89
CA THR A 102 -1.77 -1.71 19.55
C THR A 102 -0.66 -1.84 18.53
N VAL A 103 0.41 -1.07 18.71
CA VAL A 103 1.62 -1.14 17.90
C VAL A 103 2.38 -2.42 18.22
N GLY A 104 2.40 -3.36 17.31
CA GLY A 104 3.08 -4.64 17.48
C GLY A 104 4.53 -4.62 17.01
N ALA A 105 4.85 -3.76 16.03
CA ALA A 105 6.21 -3.58 15.54
C ALA A 105 6.41 -2.20 14.90
N THR A 106 7.66 -1.78 14.77
CA THR A 106 8.05 -0.67 13.90
C THR A 106 8.90 -1.18 12.75
N VAL A 107 8.85 -0.47 11.62
CA VAL A 107 9.63 -0.77 10.42
C VAL A 107 10.34 0.48 9.94
N ARG A 108 11.62 0.35 9.61
CA ARG A 108 12.39 1.44 9.02
C ARG A 108 12.15 1.47 7.52
N GLU A 109 11.50 2.53 7.06
CA GLU A 109 11.32 2.79 5.63
C GLU A 109 12.01 4.10 5.24
N MET A 110 12.48 4.14 3.99
CA MET A 110 13.17 5.34 3.47
C MET A 110 12.23 6.55 3.37
N MET A 111 10.95 6.32 3.11
CA MET A 111 9.96 7.40 2.94
C MET A 111 8.58 6.99 3.48
N GLY A 112 7.85 8.02 3.99
CA GLY A 112 6.44 7.90 4.33
C GLY A 112 6.15 7.79 5.82
N LEU A 113 4.88 8.02 6.12
CA LEU A 113 4.25 7.80 7.43
C LEU A 113 3.25 6.67 7.24
N ASN A 114 3.77 5.46 7.04
CA ASN A 114 2.97 4.29 6.68
C ASN A 114 2.57 3.47 7.89
N ALA A 115 1.41 2.83 7.79
CA ALA A 115 0.92 1.87 8.76
C ALA A 115 0.44 0.61 8.03
N TYR A 116 0.73 -0.54 8.59
CA TYR A 116 0.44 -1.85 8.01
C TYR A 116 -0.24 -2.74 9.04
N MET A 117 -1.10 -3.60 8.60
CA MET A 117 -1.76 -4.59 9.45
C MET A 117 -2.17 -5.80 8.61
N ASP A 118 -2.33 -6.95 9.24
CA ASP A 118 -3.01 -8.07 8.62
C ASP A 118 -4.44 -7.67 8.21
N ARG A 119 -4.83 -7.94 6.96
CA ARG A 119 -6.10 -7.48 6.38
C ARG A 119 -7.32 -7.99 7.18
N GLU A 120 -7.31 -9.26 7.54
CA GLU A 120 -8.41 -9.85 8.29
C GLU A 120 -8.47 -9.30 9.71
N ALA A 121 -7.31 -9.10 10.35
CA ALA A 121 -7.25 -8.49 11.68
C ALA A 121 -7.73 -7.04 11.63
N LEU A 122 -7.40 -6.29 10.58
CA LEU A 122 -7.89 -4.93 10.36
C LEU A 122 -9.42 -4.91 10.20
N ASN A 123 -9.96 -5.76 9.33
CA ASN A 123 -11.42 -5.85 9.14
C ASN A 123 -12.13 -6.22 10.45
N ARG A 124 -11.59 -7.19 11.21
CA ARG A 124 -12.14 -7.54 12.54
C ARG A 124 -12.10 -6.37 13.51
N ALA A 125 -10.98 -5.65 13.57
CA ALA A 125 -10.84 -4.48 14.46
C ALA A 125 -11.85 -3.37 14.10
N LEU A 126 -12.14 -3.20 12.82
CA LEU A 126 -13.12 -2.23 12.33
C LEU A 126 -14.58 -2.71 12.48
N GLY A 127 -14.82 -3.98 12.81
CA GLY A 127 -16.16 -4.56 12.79
C GLY A 127 -16.73 -4.73 11.39
N ASP A 128 -15.86 -4.74 10.38
CA ASP A 128 -16.21 -4.98 8.99
C ASP A 128 -16.25 -6.50 8.69
N GLY A 129 -16.98 -6.89 7.66
CA GLY A 129 -16.89 -8.24 7.08
C GLY A 129 -15.58 -8.45 6.32
N ASP A 130 -15.53 -9.45 5.44
CA ASP A 130 -14.37 -9.68 4.58
C ASP A 130 -14.34 -8.68 3.42
N LEU A 131 -13.90 -7.45 3.72
CA LEU A 131 -13.82 -6.35 2.78
C LEU A 131 -12.42 -6.20 2.20
N SER A 132 -12.36 -5.81 0.92
CA SER A 132 -11.14 -5.43 0.23
C SER A 132 -11.31 -4.10 -0.51
N SER A 133 -10.23 -3.34 -0.63
CA SER A 133 -10.17 -2.08 -1.40
C SER A 133 -9.50 -2.27 -2.75
N GLY A 134 -8.80 -3.38 -2.94
CA GLY A 134 -8.09 -3.69 -4.17
C GLY A 134 -7.41 -5.05 -4.11
N TYR A 135 -6.73 -5.38 -5.19
CA TYR A 135 -6.08 -6.67 -5.39
C TYR A 135 -4.69 -6.48 -5.98
N VAL A 136 -3.77 -7.33 -5.56
CA VAL A 136 -2.46 -7.50 -6.20
C VAL A 136 -2.51 -8.79 -7.00
N LEU A 137 -2.11 -8.70 -8.26
CA LEU A 137 -2.15 -9.83 -9.20
C LEU A 137 -0.75 -10.21 -9.64
N ALA A 138 -0.44 -11.51 -9.61
CA ALA A 138 0.67 -12.05 -10.41
C ALA A 138 0.13 -12.47 -11.76
N VAL A 139 0.88 -12.14 -12.81
CA VAL A 139 0.48 -12.35 -14.21
C VAL A 139 1.61 -13.04 -14.96
N GLU A 140 1.27 -13.93 -15.90
CA GLU A 140 2.24 -14.50 -16.83
C GLU A 140 2.96 -13.41 -17.63
N ARG A 141 4.27 -13.57 -17.80
CA ARG A 141 5.10 -12.59 -18.53
C ARG A 141 4.58 -12.37 -19.95
N GLY A 142 4.47 -11.09 -20.33
CA GLY A 142 4.05 -10.68 -21.67
C GLY A 142 2.54 -10.68 -21.89
N ARG A 143 1.76 -10.98 -20.86
CA ARG A 143 0.29 -10.95 -20.91
C ARG A 143 -0.33 -9.74 -20.18
N GLU A 144 0.51 -8.84 -19.65
CA GLU A 144 0.08 -7.74 -18.78
C GLU A 144 -0.85 -6.75 -19.50
N GLU A 145 -0.56 -6.42 -20.77
CA GLU A 145 -1.36 -5.44 -21.52
C GLU A 145 -2.76 -5.98 -21.84
N GLY A 146 -2.83 -7.22 -22.32
CA GLY A 146 -4.12 -7.85 -22.60
C GLY A 146 -4.98 -8.04 -21.33
N LEU A 147 -4.34 -8.34 -20.20
CA LEU A 147 -5.02 -8.42 -18.92
C LEU A 147 -5.53 -7.05 -18.47
N LEU A 148 -4.74 -5.99 -18.61
CA LEU A 148 -5.16 -4.63 -18.24
C LEU A 148 -6.41 -4.20 -19.01
N GLU A 149 -6.50 -4.52 -20.30
CA GLU A 149 -7.69 -4.23 -21.10
C GLU A 149 -8.90 -5.07 -20.63
N ALA A 150 -8.69 -6.35 -20.32
CA ALA A 150 -9.75 -7.20 -19.80
C ALA A 150 -10.27 -6.71 -18.43
N ILE A 151 -9.37 -6.28 -17.53
CA ILE A 151 -9.73 -5.75 -16.20
C ILE A 151 -10.49 -4.43 -16.32
N LYS A 152 -10.10 -3.51 -17.21
CA LYS A 152 -10.80 -2.23 -17.43
C LYS A 152 -12.25 -2.42 -17.89
N SER A 153 -12.56 -3.55 -18.50
CA SER A 153 -13.93 -3.88 -18.92
C SER A 153 -14.82 -4.39 -17.77
N LEU A 154 -14.24 -4.69 -16.62
CA LEU A 154 -14.99 -5.17 -15.43
C LEU A 154 -15.69 -3.99 -14.72
N PRO A 155 -17.03 -4.03 -14.53
CA PRO A 155 -17.79 -2.90 -13.99
C PRO A 155 -17.42 -2.46 -12.56
N ARG A 156 -16.75 -3.34 -11.82
CA ARG A 156 -16.37 -3.13 -10.41
C ARG A 156 -14.94 -2.65 -10.20
N VAL A 157 -14.17 -2.49 -11.28
CA VAL A 157 -12.77 -2.07 -11.19
C VAL A 157 -12.66 -0.58 -11.49
N ALA A 158 -12.38 0.23 -10.45
CA ALA A 158 -12.20 1.67 -10.59
C ALA A 158 -10.88 2.05 -11.29
N GLY A 159 -9.89 1.16 -11.31
CA GLY A 159 -8.62 1.38 -11.98
C GLY A 159 -7.66 0.21 -11.79
N ALA A 160 -6.78 0.02 -12.75
CA ALA A 160 -5.73 -0.99 -12.72
C ALA A 160 -4.40 -0.39 -13.15
N PHE A 161 -3.31 -0.75 -12.46
CA PHE A 161 -1.96 -0.28 -12.72
C PHE A 161 -1.00 -1.46 -12.85
N SER A 162 -0.14 -1.43 -13.87
CA SER A 162 0.97 -2.36 -13.98
C SER A 162 2.20 -1.78 -13.27
N LYS A 163 2.79 -2.53 -12.34
CA LYS A 163 4.06 -2.18 -11.68
C LYS A 163 5.19 -2.00 -12.70
N ALA A 164 5.23 -2.83 -13.73
CA ALA A 164 6.21 -2.75 -14.80
C ALA A 164 6.08 -1.44 -15.60
N THR A 165 4.85 -1.04 -15.92
CA THR A 165 4.58 0.23 -16.63
C THR A 165 4.93 1.43 -15.75
N MET A 166 4.59 1.38 -14.45
CA MET A 166 4.94 2.45 -13.50
C MET A 166 6.45 2.62 -13.38
N LEU A 167 7.20 1.53 -13.22
CA LEU A 167 8.66 1.57 -13.16
C LEU A 167 9.29 2.10 -14.46
N ARG A 168 8.78 1.68 -15.62
CA ARG A 168 9.22 2.17 -16.93
C ARG A 168 9.01 3.68 -17.06
N ASN A 169 7.82 4.16 -16.70
CA ASN A 169 7.51 5.59 -16.72
C ASN A 169 8.41 6.39 -15.78
N MET A 170 8.70 5.88 -14.57
CA MET A 170 9.64 6.52 -13.65
C MET A 170 11.06 6.56 -14.22
N GLN A 171 11.53 5.50 -14.85
CA GLN A 171 12.84 5.45 -15.51
C GLN A 171 12.93 6.42 -16.68
N GLU A 172 11.89 6.52 -17.51
CA GLU A 172 11.83 7.47 -18.63
C GLU A 172 11.83 8.92 -18.16
N ILE A 173 11.07 9.25 -17.09
CA ILE A 173 11.04 10.58 -16.50
C ILE A 173 12.43 10.93 -15.93
N SER A 174 13.07 10.00 -15.21
CA SER A 174 14.41 10.20 -14.65
C SER A 174 15.45 10.40 -15.75
N ALA A 175 15.43 9.55 -16.80
CA ALA A 175 16.34 9.66 -17.93
C ALA A 175 16.17 10.98 -18.68
N ARG A 176 14.93 11.47 -18.84
CA ARG A 176 14.64 12.76 -19.47
C ARG A 176 15.16 13.93 -18.63
N ASN A 177 14.95 13.89 -17.32
CA ASN A 177 15.45 14.92 -16.42
C ASN A 177 16.98 14.99 -16.41
N VAL A 178 17.66 13.86 -16.37
CA VAL A 178 19.13 13.78 -16.46
C VAL A 178 19.61 14.36 -17.80
N ARG A 179 18.96 14.06 -18.92
CA ARG A 179 19.30 14.58 -20.24
C ARG A 179 19.14 16.12 -20.30
N ILE A 180 18.04 16.65 -19.78
CA ILE A 180 17.81 18.11 -19.72
C ILE A 180 18.89 18.78 -18.87
N MET A 181 19.19 18.26 -17.69
CA MET A 181 20.25 18.81 -16.82
C MET A 181 21.62 18.76 -17.48
N SER A 182 21.95 17.65 -18.15
CA SER A 182 23.20 17.51 -18.89
C SER A 182 23.30 18.51 -20.04
N THR A 183 22.21 18.72 -20.78
CA THR A 183 22.18 19.71 -21.87
C THR A 183 22.38 21.14 -21.35
N ILE A 184 21.72 21.49 -20.24
CA ILE A 184 21.86 22.80 -19.60
C ILE A 184 23.31 23.01 -19.13
N LEU A 185 23.91 22.02 -18.45
CA LEU A 185 25.31 22.08 -17.99
C LEU A 185 26.30 22.24 -19.15
N THR A 186 26.06 21.50 -20.25
CA THR A 186 26.92 21.61 -21.45
C THR A 186 26.80 22.99 -22.09
N LEU A 187 25.59 23.56 -22.17
CA LEU A 187 25.39 24.94 -22.65
C LEU A 187 26.12 25.95 -21.76
N PHE A 188 26.01 25.84 -20.44
CA PHE A 188 26.74 26.73 -19.53
C PHE A 188 28.27 26.56 -19.65
N ALA A 189 28.77 25.33 -19.80
CA ALA A 189 30.20 25.08 -19.97
C ALA A 189 30.77 25.59 -21.31
N SER A 190 29.91 25.80 -22.34
CA SER A 190 30.33 26.32 -23.64
C SER A 190 30.30 27.85 -23.73
N VAL A 191 29.78 28.54 -22.73
CA VAL A 191 29.65 30.01 -22.68
C VAL A 191 30.74 30.65 -21.79
N ILE A 192 31.52 29.82 -21.08
CA ILE A 192 32.70 30.21 -20.29
C ILE A 192 33.96 29.94 -21.08
#